data_c3dc77845a162906d3bd590d8b830da7
#
_entry.id   c3dc77845a162906d3bd590d8b830da7
#
_cell.length_a   1.000
_cell.length_b   1.000
_cell.length_c   1.000
_cell.angle_alpha   90.00
_cell.angle_beta   90.00
_cell.angle_gamma   90.00
#
_symmetry.space_group_name_H-M   'P 1'
#
loop_
_entity.id
_entity.type
_entity.pdbx_description
1 polymer ?
#
loop_
_entity_poly.entity_id
_entity_poly.type
_entity_poly.pdbx_seq_one_letter_code
_entity_poly.pdbx_strand_id
1 'polypeptide(L)'
;RTTAEALWAAMLEADVCPTELTDDRVDQLATPIISAASARDQKHCRYRINRFRDYLIENAGAPPRSEPPLDMSPRAVLKREYETYLRSQRGLSQDTIYHCLRFCDRFLTAKFSTGLGDLNTIKPGDITGFILRLREAQNAPRDKTGPSHLRNLFQFLFWSGKTERNLSNAVPKARQPKPTGIPRYLEPEQVNRLIEVLRGHKKTGRRNYAMLMLIARLGLRPPEVTAIELDDIDWRAGEILIRGKRQLHDRMPMSAEVGEAIVDYIKNERRGPDRALFVSVKPPFKRFKDAQILRWILRDAYDATGINPPQAYIGTHILRHSLATDMLRKGASLAEIGDVLRHRSAMTTTIYAQHDVDALRSISRPWPTSGDVR
;
A
#
# COMPACT_ATOMS: atom_id res chain seq x y z
N ARG A 1 3.67 23.92 21.59
CA ARG A 1 4.94 23.59 20.90
C ARG A 1 4.82 22.25 20.20
N THR A 2 5.29 22.13 18.98
CA THR A 2 5.37 20.82 18.34
C THR A 2 6.48 19.98 18.99
N THR A 3 6.41 18.67 18.88
CA THR A 3 7.46 17.77 19.44
C THR A 3 8.87 18.10 18.91
N ALA A 4 8.97 18.53 17.65
CA ALA A 4 10.24 18.95 17.05
C ALA A 4 10.76 20.26 17.67
N GLU A 5 9.88 21.24 17.88
CA GLU A 5 10.23 22.50 18.58
C GLU A 5 10.64 22.24 20.04
N ALA A 6 9.99 21.28 20.70
CA ALA A 6 10.37 20.90 22.06
C ALA A 6 11.77 20.29 22.11
N LEU A 7 12.11 19.39 21.17
CA LEU A 7 13.47 18.83 21.09
C LEU A 7 14.49 19.89 20.73
N TRP A 8 14.19 20.80 19.80
CA TRP A 8 15.07 21.90 19.44
C TRP A 8 15.33 22.84 20.64
N ALA A 9 14.29 23.17 21.42
CA ALA A 9 14.43 23.96 22.62
C ALA A 9 15.30 23.26 23.67
N ALA A 10 15.09 21.94 23.89
CA ALA A 10 15.92 21.16 24.81
C ALA A 10 17.41 21.09 24.38
N MET A 11 17.68 21.04 23.06
CA MET A 11 19.05 21.14 22.54
C MET A 11 19.68 22.49 22.84
N LEU A 12 18.93 23.59 22.65
CA LEU A 12 19.40 24.94 22.96
C LEU A 12 19.67 25.15 24.47
N GLU A 13 18.76 24.65 25.31
CA GLU A 13 18.92 24.71 26.78
C GLU A 13 20.11 23.90 27.29
N ALA A 14 20.45 22.79 26.61
CA ALA A 14 21.56 21.94 26.94
C ALA A 14 22.86 22.31 26.21
N ASP A 15 22.86 23.39 25.42
CA ASP A 15 23.98 23.85 24.59
C ASP A 15 24.53 22.73 23.66
N VAL A 16 23.63 21.94 23.08
CA VAL A 16 23.98 20.82 22.19
C VAL A 16 23.84 21.23 20.74
N CYS A 17 24.95 21.27 20.02
CA CYS A 17 24.95 21.49 18.57
C CYS A 17 24.41 20.25 17.81
N PRO A 18 23.80 20.44 16.63
CA PRO A 18 23.39 19.29 15.81
C PRO A 18 24.50 18.27 15.54
N THR A 19 25.74 18.71 15.35
CA THR A 19 26.94 17.85 15.12
C THR A 19 27.29 16.97 16.30
N GLU A 20 26.81 17.27 17.49
CA GLU A 20 27.06 16.53 18.74
C GLU A 20 25.87 15.64 19.14
N LEU A 21 24.83 15.60 18.34
CA LEU A 21 23.57 14.91 18.63
C LEU A 21 23.70 13.38 18.39
N THR A 22 24.46 12.72 19.25
CA THR A 22 24.58 11.25 19.28
C THR A 22 23.27 10.57 19.70
N ASP A 23 23.16 9.24 19.54
CA ASP A 23 21.98 8.46 19.95
C ASP A 23 21.66 8.66 21.43
N ASP A 24 22.68 8.58 22.31
CA ASP A 24 22.53 8.77 23.76
C ASP A 24 22.03 10.18 24.11
N ARG A 25 22.55 11.20 23.42
CA ARG A 25 22.09 12.58 23.59
C ARG A 25 20.65 12.77 23.17
N VAL A 26 20.27 12.17 22.04
CA VAL A 26 18.85 12.17 21.61
C VAL A 26 17.96 11.52 22.66
N ASP A 27 18.35 10.37 23.18
CA ASP A 27 17.55 9.67 24.21
C ASP A 27 17.46 10.47 25.51
N GLN A 28 18.54 11.11 25.94
CA GLN A 28 18.55 12.01 27.12
C GLN A 28 17.57 13.18 26.94
N LEU A 29 17.63 13.88 25.81
CA LEU A 29 16.78 15.06 25.53
C LEU A 29 15.33 14.67 25.19
N ALA A 30 15.12 13.52 24.58
CA ALA A 30 13.80 13.06 24.14
C ALA A 30 12.98 12.42 25.25
N THR A 31 13.62 11.76 26.24
CA THR A 31 12.91 11.05 27.31
C THR A 31 11.93 11.92 28.09
N PRO A 32 12.29 13.13 28.55
CA PRO A 32 11.34 14.03 29.24
C PRO A 32 10.16 14.43 28.35
N ILE A 33 10.43 14.70 27.05
CA ILE A 33 9.42 15.13 26.09
C ILE A 33 8.42 13.98 25.83
N ILE A 34 8.91 12.76 25.69
CA ILE A 34 8.07 11.58 25.47
C ILE A 34 7.26 11.23 26.71
N SER A 35 7.88 11.30 27.90
CA SER A 35 7.24 10.98 29.17
C SER A 35 6.12 11.96 29.52
N ALA A 36 6.23 13.21 29.12
CA ALA A 36 5.19 14.23 29.28
C ALA A 36 3.97 14.02 28.38
N ALA A 37 4.07 13.18 27.34
CA ALA A 37 2.96 12.89 26.44
C ALA A 37 2.08 11.74 26.97
N SER A 38 0.79 11.76 26.58
CA SER A 38 -0.10 10.65 26.91
C SER A 38 0.44 9.31 26.37
N ALA A 39 0.15 8.20 27.02
CA ALA A 39 0.58 6.86 26.57
C ALA A 39 0.22 6.58 25.09
N ARG A 40 -0.92 7.14 24.63
CA ARG A 40 -1.36 7.05 23.23
C ARG A 40 -0.46 7.87 22.29
N ASP A 41 0.04 9.01 22.75
CA ASP A 41 0.79 9.97 21.95
C ASP A 41 2.30 9.73 21.98
N GLN A 42 2.83 8.99 22.94
CA GLN A 42 4.27 8.69 23.08
C GLN A 42 4.87 8.11 21.80
N LYS A 43 4.14 7.20 21.14
CA LYS A 43 4.58 6.62 19.86
C LYS A 43 4.68 7.69 18.76
N HIS A 44 3.75 8.64 18.72
CA HIS A 44 3.76 9.74 17.77
C HIS A 44 4.87 10.76 18.10
N CYS A 45 5.12 11.02 19.38
CA CYS A 45 6.23 11.87 19.81
C CYS A 45 7.57 11.26 19.39
N ARG A 46 7.81 9.99 19.67
CA ARG A 46 9.03 9.28 19.23
C ARG A 46 9.20 9.30 17.72
N TYR A 47 8.14 9.08 16.96
CA TYR A 47 8.17 9.21 15.49
C TYR A 47 8.58 10.61 15.03
N ARG A 48 8.02 11.67 15.63
CA ARG A 48 8.34 13.06 15.29
C ARG A 48 9.78 13.43 15.64
N ILE A 49 10.27 13.00 16.78
CA ILE A 49 11.67 13.16 17.20
C ILE A 49 12.60 12.50 16.18
N ASN A 50 12.31 11.26 15.82
CA ASN A 50 13.09 10.53 14.83
C ASN A 50 13.09 11.23 13.46
N ARG A 51 11.97 11.76 13.02
CA ARG A 51 11.87 12.53 11.77
C ARG A 51 12.67 13.83 11.81
N PHE A 52 12.64 14.52 12.94
CA PHE A 52 13.43 15.74 13.12
C PHE A 52 14.93 15.42 13.17
N ARG A 53 15.33 14.34 13.82
CA ARG A 53 16.70 13.86 13.79
C ARG A 53 17.17 13.50 12.38
N ASP A 54 16.36 12.78 11.60
CA ASP A 54 16.67 12.50 10.18
C ASP A 54 16.94 13.80 9.40
N TYR A 55 16.12 14.83 9.65
CA TYR A 55 16.33 16.15 9.06
C TYR A 55 17.65 16.78 9.47
N LEU A 56 18.04 16.69 10.75
CA LEU A 56 19.33 17.24 11.24
C LEU A 56 20.53 16.47 10.67
N ILE A 57 20.41 15.16 10.51
CA ILE A 57 21.45 14.34 9.84
C ILE A 57 21.65 14.81 8.40
N GLU A 58 20.56 15.03 7.67
CA GLU A 58 20.61 15.39 6.25
C GLU A 58 21.04 16.87 6.01
N ASN A 59 20.73 17.78 6.92
CA ASN A 59 20.83 19.23 6.67
C ASN A 59 21.70 20.02 7.65
N ALA A 60 22.04 19.44 8.80
CA ALA A 60 22.74 20.15 9.88
C ALA A 60 23.99 19.39 10.40
N GLY A 61 24.44 18.37 9.69
CA GLY A 61 25.64 17.64 10.02
C GLY A 61 25.54 16.79 11.28
N ALA A 62 24.34 16.47 11.75
CA ALA A 62 24.19 15.55 12.88
C ALA A 62 24.76 14.17 12.53
N PRO A 63 25.38 13.45 13.50
CA PRO A 63 25.95 12.14 13.24
C PRO A 63 24.86 11.14 12.82
N PRO A 64 25.16 10.21 11.88
CA PRO A 64 24.23 9.16 11.52
C PRO A 64 23.87 8.34 12.76
N ARG A 65 22.71 7.72 12.73
CA ARG A 65 22.31 6.82 13.83
C ARG A 65 23.26 5.64 13.89
N SER A 66 23.62 5.25 15.11
CA SER A 66 24.30 3.98 15.31
C SER A 66 23.37 2.85 14.90
N GLU A 67 23.87 1.93 14.09
CA GLU A 67 23.12 0.72 13.83
C GLU A 67 23.03 -0.10 15.14
N PRO A 68 21.81 -0.50 15.54
CA PRO A 68 21.67 -1.34 16.71
C PRO A 68 22.49 -2.63 16.51
N PRO A 69 23.13 -3.16 17.55
CA PRO A 69 23.88 -4.40 17.44
C PRO A 69 23.00 -5.49 16.82
N LEU A 70 23.61 -6.23 15.90
CA LEU A 70 22.88 -7.25 15.14
C LEU A 70 22.36 -8.32 16.12
N ASP A 71 21.04 -8.47 16.20
CA ASP A 71 20.43 -9.54 17.02
C ASP A 71 20.80 -10.91 16.42
N MET A 72 21.68 -11.64 17.13
CA MET A 72 22.17 -12.97 16.74
C MET A 72 21.35 -14.10 17.33
N SER A 73 20.18 -13.81 17.93
CA SER A 73 19.30 -14.87 18.41
C SER A 73 18.89 -15.80 17.24
N PRO A 74 18.73 -17.10 17.49
CA PRO A 74 18.37 -18.06 16.43
C PRO A 74 17.14 -17.64 15.65
N ARG A 75 16.19 -17.00 16.32
CA ARG A 75 14.94 -16.48 15.67
C ARG A 75 15.24 -15.29 14.76
N ALA A 76 16.10 -14.37 15.16
CA ALA A 76 16.48 -13.23 14.34
C ALA A 76 17.29 -13.67 13.12
N VAL A 77 18.19 -14.65 13.29
CA VAL A 77 18.93 -15.27 12.19
C VAL A 77 17.97 -15.90 11.18
N LEU A 78 17.03 -16.73 11.65
CA LEU A 78 16.02 -17.36 10.79
C LEU A 78 15.22 -16.33 9.99
N LYS A 79 14.80 -15.22 10.62
CA LYS A 79 14.04 -14.15 9.97
C LYS A 79 14.86 -13.46 8.88
N ARG A 80 16.15 -13.20 9.07
CA ARG A 80 17.04 -12.61 8.06
C ARG A 80 17.24 -13.54 6.87
N GLU A 81 17.47 -14.82 7.11
CA GLU A 81 17.58 -15.82 6.05
C GLU A 81 16.28 -15.92 5.24
N TYR A 82 15.14 -15.91 5.93
CA TYR A 82 13.83 -15.92 5.28
C TYR A 82 13.59 -14.65 4.46
N GLU A 83 13.97 -13.48 4.98
CA GLU A 83 13.90 -12.22 4.23
C GLU A 83 14.75 -12.27 2.97
N THR A 84 15.99 -12.76 3.07
CA THR A 84 16.89 -12.93 1.93
C THR A 84 16.30 -13.86 0.87
N TYR A 85 15.72 -14.99 1.30
CA TYR A 85 15.03 -15.92 0.40
C TYR A 85 13.85 -15.24 -0.33
N LEU A 86 13.00 -14.53 0.41
CA LEU A 86 11.84 -13.83 -0.18
C LEU A 86 12.26 -12.75 -1.18
N ARG A 87 13.35 -12.05 -0.90
CA ARG A 87 13.88 -10.97 -1.72
C ARG A 87 14.57 -11.51 -2.97
N SER A 88 15.56 -12.39 -2.79
CA SER A 88 16.46 -12.82 -3.87
C SER A 88 15.86 -13.94 -4.72
N GLN A 89 15.25 -14.96 -4.11
CA GLN A 89 14.74 -16.12 -4.84
C GLN A 89 13.28 -15.97 -5.28
N ARG A 90 12.45 -15.28 -4.47
CA ARG A 90 11.04 -15.10 -4.80
C ARG A 90 10.74 -13.75 -5.46
N GLY A 91 11.64 -12.80 -5.44
CA GLY A 91 11.48 -11.47 -6.03
C GLY A 91 10.25 -10.72 -5.51
N LEU A 92 9.90 -10.89 -4.21
CA LEU A 92 8.71 -10.28 -3.63
C LEU A 92 8.96 -8.81 -3.31
N SER A 93 7.88 -8.02 -3.38
CA SER A 93 7.93 -6.60 -2.97
C SER A 93 8.16 -6.46 -1.46
N GLN A 94 8.76 -5.35 -1.05
CA GLN A 94 9.06 -5.05 0.34
C GLN A 94 7.84 -5.17 1.26
N ASP A 95 6.67 -4.69 0.82
CA ASP A 95 5.41 -4.81 1.59
C ASP A 95 5.02 -6.28 1.79
N THR A 96 5.15 -7.09 0.74
CA THR A 96 4.85 -8.53 0.84
C THR A 96 5.83 -9.22 1.78
N ILE A 97 7.12 -8.88 1.70
CA ILE A 97 8.16 -9.39 2.61
C ILE A 97 7.82 -9.02 4.06
N TYR A 98 7.48 -7.75 4.31
CA TYR A 98 7.06 -7.29 5.64
C TYR A 98 5.90 -8.14 6.20
N HIS A 99 4.87 -8.39 5.41
CA HIS A 99 3.76 -9.24 5.82
C HIS A 99 4.17 -10.70 6.06
N CYS A 100 5.02 -11.27 5.21
CA CYS A 100 5.56 -12.62 5.40
C CYS A 100 6.34 -12.73 6.71
N LEU A 101 7.24 -11.79 7.00
CA LEU A 101 8.03 -11.77 8.23
C LEU A 101 7.15 -11.58 9.47
N ARG A 102 6.15 -10.71 9.40
CA ARG A 102 5.17 -10.53 10.49
C ARG A 102 4.37 -11.81 10.77
N PHE A 103 3.95 -12.53 9.75
CA PHE A 103 3.25 -13.81 9.94
C PHE A 103 4.18 -14.90 10.46
N CYS A 104 5.42 -14.95 9.99
CA CYS A 104 6.46 -15.82 10.51
C CYS A 104 6.62 -15.59 12.02
N ASP A 105 6.81 -14.35 12.43
CA ASP A 105 7.00 -13.97 13.83
C ASP A 105 5.80 -14.36 14.70
N ARG A 106 4.59 -14.05 14.27
CA ARG A 106 3.35 -14.42 14.97
C ARG A 106 3.18 -15.93 15.12
N PHE A 107 3.48 -16.70 14.07
CA PHE A 107 3.40 -18.15 14.11
C PHE A 107 4.43 -18.76 15.07
N LEU A 108 5.69 -18.34 14.96
CA LEU A 108 6.77 -18.80 15.82
C LEU A 108 6.50 -18.46 17.29
N THR A 109 5.97 -17.27 17.57
CA THR A 109 5.56 -16.88 18.94
C THR A 109 4.42 -17.76 19.46
N ALA A 110 3.44 -18.06 18.63
CA ALA A 110 2.31 -18.91 19.02
C ALA A 110 2.72 -20.38 19.24
N LYS A 111 3.78 -20.84 18.58
CA LYS A 111 4.27 -22.22 18.72
C LYS A 111 5.29 -22.39 19.84
N PHE A 112 6.24 -21.45 19.97
CA PHE A 112 7.39 -21.60 20.86
C PHE A 112 7.41 -20.62 22.03
N SER A 113 6.43 -19.71 22.13
CA SER A 113 6.31 -18.64 23.13
C SER A 113 7.54 -17.71 23.15
N THR A 114 8.71 -18.20 23.52
CA THR A 114 10.00 -17.49 23.54
C THR A 114 11.07 -18.23 22.75
N GLY A 115 11.92 -17.48 22.07
CA GLY A 115 13.04 -18.05 21.31
C GLY A 115 12.63 -18.79 20.03
N LEU A 116 13.44 -19.75 19.64
CA LEU A 116 13.22 -20.66 18.52
C LEU A 116 13.46 -22.09 19.02
N GLY A 117 12.39 -22.89 19.08
CA GLY A 117 12.47 -24.31 19.38
C GLY A 117 12.79 -25.16 18.15
N ASP A 118 12.81 -26.49 18.33
CA ASP A 118 13.00 -27.42 17.23
C ASP A 118 11.85 -27.33 16.24
N LEU A 119 12.16 -26.90 15.01
CA LEU A 119 11.21 -26.71 13.93
C LEU A 119 10.57 -28.02 13.42
N ASN A 120 11.22 -29.18 13.64
CA ASN A 120 10.67 -30.48 13.30
C ASN A 120 9.50 -30.89 14.18
N THR A 121 9.33 -30.26 15.34
CA THR A 121 8.18 -30.47 16.23
C THR A 121 6.88 -29.83 15.75
N ILE A 122 6.92 -29.05 14.66
CA ILE A 122 5.74 -28.40 14.08
C ILE A 122 4.89 -29.46 13.40
N LYS A 123 3.63 -29.56 13.80
CA LYS A 123 2.63 -30.49 13.25
C LYS A 123 1.57 -29.75 12.42
N PRO A 124 0.89 -30.41 11.47
CA PRO A 124 -0.25 -29.81 10.74
C PRO A 124 -1.31 -29.19 11.65
N GLY A 125 -1.57 -29.80 12.82
CA GLY A 125 -2.50 -29.27 13.82
C GLY A 125 -2.12 -27.91 14.37
N ASP A 126 -0.82 -27.63 14.55
CA ASP A 126 -0.34 -26.31 15.00
C ASP A 126 -0.68 -25.21 14.01
N ILE A 127 -0.55 -25.52 12.71
CA ILE A 127 -0.85 -24.60 11.60
C ILE A 127 -2.34 -24.30 11.56
N THR A 128 -3.18 -25.34 11.61
CA THR A 128 -4.64 -25.21 11.58
C THR A 128 -5.12 -24.44 12.83
N GLY A 129 -4.65 -24.80 14.01
CA GLY A 129 -4.98 -24.13 15.26
C GLY A 129 -4.58 -22.65 15.26
N PHE A 130 -3.40 -22.32 14.70
CA PHE A 130 -2.99 -20.93 14.55
C PHE A 130 -3.92 -20.13 13.63
N ILE A 131 -4.29 -20.69 12.46
CA ILE A 131 -5.21 -20.05 11.52
C ILE A 131 -6.60 -19.85 12.13
N LEU A 132 -7.11 -20.82 12.90
CA LEU A 132 -8.39 -20.71 13.58
C LEU A 132 -8.37 -19.57 14.63
N ARG A 133 -7.36 -19.54 15.49
CA ARG A 133 -7.18 -18.44 16.47
C ARG A 133 -7.09 -17.06 15.81
N LEU A 134 -6.46 -16.96 14.63
CA LEU A 134 -6.42 -15.70 13.88
C LEU A 134 -7.80 -15.26 13.38
N ARG A 135 -8.72 -16.20 13.12
CA ARG A 135 -10.09 -15.90 12.69
C ARG A 135 -11.01 -15.54 13.84
N GLU A 136 -10.79 -16.14 15.00
CA GLU A 136 -11.58 -15.91 16.22
C GLU A 136 -11.27 -14.57 16.90
N ALA A 137 -10.07 -14.02 16.68
CA ALA A 137 -9.71 -12.70 17.19
C ALA A 137 -10.64 -11.64 16.57
N GLN A 138 -11.67 -11.23 17.31
CA GLN A 138 -12.81 -10.40 16.87
C GLN A 138 -12.46 -9.06 16.22
N ASN A 139 -11.24 -8.57 16.40
CA ASN A 139 -10.75 -7.29 15.85
C ASN A 139 -9.67 -7.43 14.76
N ALA A 140 -9.34 -8.65 14.34
CA ALA A 140 -8.40 -8.81 13.25
C ALA A 140 -9.14 -8.59 11.92
N PRO A 141 -8.67 -7.67 11.04
CA PRO A 141 -9.15 -7.64 9.67
C PRO A 141 -9.06 -9.06 9.14
N ARG A 142 -10.10 -9.54 8.46
CA ARG A 142 -10.10 -10.88 7.83
C ARG A 142 -8.94 -10.94 6.84
N ASP A 143 -7.75 -11.25 7.35
CA ASP A 143 -6.54 -11.33 6.53
C ASP A 143 -6.61 -12.60 5.68
N LYS A 144 -7.14 -12.42 4.47
CA LYS A 144 -7.27 -13.48 3.48
C LYS A 144 -5.89 -13.96 2.97
N THR A 145 -4.83 -13.19 3.25
CA THR A 145 -3.48 -13.46 2.74
C THR A 145 -2.63 -14.28 3.70
N GLY A 146 -3.00 -14.33 4.99
CA GLY A 146 -2.29 -15.07 6.03
C GLY A 146 -1.89 -16.49 5.67
N PRO A 147 -2.80 -17.34 5.14
CA PRO A 147 -2.45 -18.68 4.69
C PRO A 147 -1.37 -18.69 3.60
N SER A 148 -1.35 -17.71 2.70
CA SER A 148 -0.31 -17.61 1.65
C SER A 148 1.06 -17.28 2.23
N HIS A 149 1.11 -16.40 3.23
CA HIS A 149 2.35 -16.06 3.93
C HIS A 149 2.92 -17.26 4.71
N LEU A 150 2.06 -18.02 5.39
CA LEU A 150 2.48 -19.25 6.07
C LEU A 150 2.98 -20.31 5.07
N ARG A 151 2.34 -20.44 3.93
CA ARG A 151 2.78 -21.37 2.89
C ARG A 151 4.18 -21.03 2.39
N ASN A 152 4.46 -19.76 2.17
CA ASN A 152 5.80 -19.28 1.83
C ASN A 152 6.84 -19.62 2.93
N LEU A 153 6.47 -19.46 4.21
CA LEU A 153 7.33 -19.79 5.33
C LEU A 153 7.69 -21.30 5.33
N PHE A 154 6.69 -22.19 5.24
CA PHE A 154 6.93 -23.62 5.27
C PHE A 154 7.67 -24.14 4.03
N GLN A 155 7.47 -23.51 2.87
CA GLN A 155 8.31 -23.78 1.70
C GLN A 155 9.77 -23.42 1.98
N PHE A 156 10.04 -22.22 2.52
CA PHE A 156 11.39 -21.81 2.88
C PHE A 156 12.02 -22.78 3.89
N LEU A 157 11.34 -23.11 4.98
CA LEU A 157 11.87 -24.00 6.02
C LEU A 157 12.28 -25.36 5.45
N PHE A 158 11.46 -25.90 4.57
CA PHE A 158 11.76 -27.19 3.91
C PHE A 158 12.94 -27.04 2.93
N TRP A 159 12.92 -26.07 2.03
CA TRP A 159 13.97 -25.89 1.01
C TRP A 159 15.33 -25.50 1.58
N SER A 160 15.33 -24.84 2.74
CA SER A 160 16.58 -24.51 3.47
C SER A 160 17.05 -25.66 4.41
N GLY A 161 16.42 -26.82 4.37
CA GLY A 161 16.78 -27.97 5.21
C GLY A 161 16.51 -27.79 6.71
N LYS A 162 15.70 -26.80 7.08
CA LYS A 162 15.37 -26.51 8.49
C LYS A 162 14.23 -27.37 9.03
N THR A 163 13.50 -28.05 8.16
CA THR A 163 12.49 -29.05 8.49
C THR A 163 12.61 -30.24 7.53
N GLU A 164 12.45 -31.44 8.06
CA GLU A 164 12.48 -32.67 7.26
C GLU A 164 11.23 -32.81 6.37
N ARG A 165 10.12 -32.23 6.78
CA ARG A 165 8.82 -32.35 6.10
C ARG A 165 8.37 -31.03 5.51
N ASN A 166 7.83 -31.08 4.30
CA ASN A 166 7.20 -29.93 3.67
C ASN A 166 5.79 -29.72 4.21
N LEU A 167 5.65 -28.80 5.17
CA LEU A 167 4.37 -28.46 5.79
C LEU A 167 3.56 -27.43 4.99
N SER A 168 4.04 -26.95 3.85
CA SER A 168 3.31 -25.97 3.04
C SER A 168 1.96 -26.48 2.54
N ASN A 169 1.84 -27.81 2.31
CA ASN A 169 0.60 -28.45 1.89
C ASN A 169 -0.41 -28.61 3.04
N ALA A 170 0.05 -28.57 4.28
CA ALA A 170 -0.82 -28.59 5.46
C ALA A 170 -1.52 -27.25 5.72
N VAL A 171 -1.06 -26.18 5.06
CA VAL A 171 -1.71 -24.85 5.16
C VAL A 171 -3.02 -24.88 4.35
N PRO A 172 -4.19 -24.72 4.99
CA PRO A 172 -5.48 -24.76 4.31
C PRO A 172 -5.54 -23.75 3.15
N LYS A 173 -5.99 -24.21 1.99
CA LYS A 173 -6.33 -23.29 0.89
C LYS A 173 -7.55 -22.48 1.34
N ALA A 174 -7.36 -21.17 1.51
CA ALA A 174 -8.52 -20.31 1.71
C ALA A 174 -9.41 -20.48 0.48
N ARG A 175 -10.60 -21.07 0.66
CA ARG A 175 -11.62 -21.05 -0.37
C ARG A 175 -11.97 -19.57 -0.56
N GLN A 176 -11.45 -18.97 -1.60
CA GLN A 176 -11.92 -17.66 -2.00
C GLN A 176 -13.30 -17.90 -2.58
N PRO A 177 -14.38 -17.45 -1.93
CA PRO A 177 -15.65 -17.43 -2.61
C PRO A 177 -15.41 -16.57 -3.86
N LYS A 178 -15.79 -17.10 -5.03
CA LYS A 178 -15.83 -16.28 -6.24
C LYS A 178 -16.53 -14.99 -5.83
N PRO A 179 -16.04 -13.81 -6.24
CA PRO A 179 -16.77 -12.58 -5.98
C PRO A 179 -18.18 -12.76 -6.54
N THR A 180 -19.15 -12.99 -5.66
CA THR A 180 -20.56 -13.21 -6.03
C THR A 180 -21.30 -11.90 -6.22
N GLY A 181 -20.59 -10.78 -6.17
CA GLY A 181 -21.15 -9.44 -6.32
C GLY A 181 -20.51 -8.68 -7.48
N ILE A 182 -21.34 -7.96 -8.17
CA ILE A 182 -20.95 -6.94 -9.14
C ILE A 182 -19.93 -6.01 -8.47
N PRO A 183 -18.76 -5.75 -9.09
CA PRO A 183 -17.82 -4.80 -8.55
C PRO A 183 -18.52 -3.46 -8.29
N ARG A 184 -18.44 -2.96 -7.08
CA ARG A 184 -19.05 -1.67 -6.75
C ARG A 184 -18.29 -0.58 -7.48
N TYR A 185 -19.00 0.37 -8.03
CA TYR A 185 -18.46 1.51 -8.78
C TYR A 185 -19.21 2.79 -8.38
N LEU A 186 -18.68 3.91 -8.82
CA LEU A 186 -19.27 5.24 -8.70
C LEU A 186 -19.71 5.69 -10.07
N GLU A 187 -20.84 6.36 -10.15
CA GLU A 187 -21.27 6.99 -11.39
C GLU A 187 -20.29 8.11 -11.80
N PRO A 188 -20.15 8.40 -13.11
CA PRO A 188 -19.21 9.41 -13.60
C PRO A 188 -19.33 10.77 -12.91
N GLU A 189 -20.53 11.21 -12.60
CA GLU A 189 -20.84 12.46 -11.91
C GLU A 189 -20.32 12.44 -10.46
N GLN A 190 -20.42 11.29 -9.78
CA GLN A 190 -19.88 11.12 -8.43
C GLN A 190 -18.36 11.15 -8.44
N VAL A 191 -17.73 10.49 -9.42
CA VAL A 191 -16.27 10.53 -9.61
C VAL A 191 -15.80 11.97 -9.82
N ASN A 192 -16.46 12.70 -10.72
CA ASN A 192 -16.13 14.10 -10.99
C ASN A 192 -16.27 14.97 -9.74
N ARG A 193 -17.36 14.84 -8.98
CA ARG A 193 -17.54 15.58 -7.74
C ARG A 193 -16.47 15.30 -6.70
N LEU A 194 -16.07 14.03 -6.54
CA LEU A 194 -14.99 13.63 -5.62
C LEU A 194 -13.63 14.22 -6.01
N ILE A 195 -13.37 14.40 -7.29
CA ILE A 195 -12.10 14.97 -7.77
C ILE A 195 -12.15 16.50 -7.67
N GLU A 196 -13.22 17.13 -8.12
CA GLU A 196 -13.34 18.59 -8.17
C GLU A 196 -13.33 19.25 -6.78
N VAL A 197 -13.91 18.60 -5.76
CA VAL A 197 -13.90 19.15 -4.39
C VAL A 197 -12.48 19.38 -3.86
N LEU A 198 -11.50 18.63 -4.36
CA LEU A 198 -10.11 18.74 -3.92
C LEU A 198 -9.46 20.05 -4.37
N ARG A 199 -9.89 20.65 -5.47
CA ARG A 199 -9.35 21.95 -5.96
C ARG A 199 -9.48 23.06 -4.92
N GLY A 200 -10.49 22.99 -4.07
CA GLY A 200 -10.71 23.98 -3.00
C GLY A 200 -9.73 23.91 -1.84
N HIS A 201 -8.91 22.89 -1.74
CA HIS A 201 -7.99 22.72 -0.61
C HIS A 201 -6.73 23.61 -0.77
N LYS A 202 -6.58 24.62 0.08
CA LYS A 202 -5.57 25.69 -0.05
C LYS A 202 -4.10 25.23 -0.17
N LYS A 203 -3.72 24.11 0.43
CA LYS A 203 -2.31 23.67 0.54
C LYS A 203 -1.94 22.46 -0.28
N THR A 204 -2.92 21.66 -0.68
CA THR A 204 -2.68 20.33 -1.31
C THR A 204 -3.66 20.04 -2.44
N GLY A 205 -4.44 21.04 -2.82
CA GLY A 205 -5.55 20.84 -3.76
C GLY A 205 -5.09 20.40 -5.13
N ARG A 206 -4.11 21.09 -5.70
CA ARG A 206 -3.59 20.79 -7.03
C ARG A 206 -2.93 19.43 -7.09
N ARG A 207 -2.10 19.10 -6.09
CA ARG A 207 -1.48 17.79 -5.97
C ARG A 207 -2.51 16.68 -5.88
N ASN A 208 -3.44 16.81 -4.93
CA ASN A 208 -4.44 15.79 -4.65
C ASN A 208 -5.37 15.59 -5.84
N TYR A 209 -5.76 16.67 -6.51
CA TYR A 209 -6.52 16.65 -7.75
C TYR A 209 -5.78 15.88 -8.85
N ALA A 210 -4.53 16.24 -9.15
CA ALA A 210 -3.73 15.57 -10.17
C ALA A 210 -3.52 14.07 -9.86
N MET A 211 -3.29 13.72 -8.60
CA MET A 211 -3.13 12.33 -8.17
C MET A 211 -4.41 11.50 -8.41
N LEU A 212 -5.60 12.02 -8.08
CA LEU A 212 -6.84 11.30 -8.31
C LEU A 212 -7.23 11.28 -9.80
N MET A 213 -6.90 12.32 -10.57
CA MET A 213 -7.10 12.36 -12.02
C MET A 213 -6.36 11.21 -12.71
N LEU A 214 -5.12 10.94 -12.35
CA LEU A 214 -4.34 9.81 -12.86
C LEU A 214 -5.03 8.46 -12.62
N ILE A 215 -5.68 8.29 -11.47
CA ILE A 215 -6.40 7.04 -11.18
C ILE A 215 -7.72 6.98 -11.94
N ALA A 216 -8.48 8.08 -11.94
CA ALA A 216 -9.83 8.11 -12.48
C ALA A 216 -9.89 8.15 -14.01
N ARG A 217 -8.89 8.78 -14.66
CA ARG A 217 -8.84 8.94 -16.13
C ARG A 217 -7.94 7.91 -16.81
N LEU A 218 -6.80 7.59 -16.21
CA LEU A 218 -5.84 6.65 -16.78
C LEU A 218 -5.86 5.27 -16.09
N GLY A 219 -6.68 5.10 -15.05
CA GLY A 219 -6.80 3.84 -14.34
C GLY A 219 -5.51 3.39 -13.65
N LEU A 220 -4.60 4.29 -13.28
CA LEU A 220 -3.35 3.94 -12.63
C LEU A 220 -3.58 3.28 -11.27
N ARG A 221 -2.70 2.36 -10.90
CA ARG A 221 -2.71 1.82 -9.53
C ARG A 221 -2.10 2.82 -8.56
N PRO A 222 -2.56 2.87 -7.29
CA PRO A 222 -2.02 3.81 -6.31
C PRO A 222 -0.49 3.82 -6.18
N PRO A 223 0.21 2.68 -6.13
CA PRO A 223 1.68 2.68 -6.12
C PRO A 223 2.30 3.20 -7.41
N GLU A 224 1.65 3.02 -8.56
CA GLU A 224 2.13 3.57 -9.84
C GLU A 224 2.10 5.10 -9.80
N VAL A 225 1.02 5.72 -9.29
CA VAL A 225 0.90 7.18 -9.16
C VAL A 225 2.01 7.76 -8.28
N THR A 226 2.29 7.15 -7.12
CA THR A 226 3.31 7.65 -6.20
C THR A 226 4.75 7.40 -6.68
N ALA A 227 4.94 6.49 -7.64
CA ALA A 227 6.24 6.14 -8.21
C ALA A 227 6.63 6.99 -9.42
N ILE A 228 5.72 7.79 -9.99
CA ILE A 228 6.01 8.63 -11.15
C ILE A 228 7.09 9.65 -10.82
N GLU A 229 8.04 9.80 -11.72
CA GLU A 229 9.08 10.82 -11.66
C GLU A 229 8.85 11.89 -12.74
N LEU A 230 9.47 13.04 -12.58
CA LEU A 230 9.34 14.15 -13.55
C LEU A 230 9.81 13.74 -14.94
N ASP A 231 10.84 12.88 -15.01
CA ASP A 231 11.41 12.38 -16.27
C ASP A 231 10.56 11.30 -16.95
N ASP A 232 9.53 10.78 -16.27
CA ASP A 232 8.61 9.81 -16.85
C ASP A 232 7.59 10.46 -17.78
N ILE A 233 7.49 11.79 -17.82
CA ILE A 233 6.51 12.51 -18.63
C ILE A 233 7.17 13.02 -19.92
N ASP A 234 6.73 12.48 -21.03
CA ASP A 234 7.05 13.03 -22.36
C ASP A 234 5.97 14.03 -22.77
N TRP A 235 6.24 15.31 -22.51
CA TRP A 235 5.32 16.41 -22.83
C TRP A 235 5.09 16.60 -24.33
N ARG A 236 6.08 16.21 -25.18
CA ARG A 236 5.95 16.35 -26.64
C ARG A 236 5.09 15.26 -27.23
N ALA A 237 5.29 14.03 -26.78
CA ALA A 237 4.46 12.90 -27.19
C ALA A 237 3.10 12.86 -26.50
N GLY A 238 2.92 13.60 -25.39
CA GLY A 238 1.73 13.50 -24.56
C GLY A 238 1.60 12.14 -23.86
N GLU A 239 2.74 11.56 -23.48
CA GLU A 239 2.80 10.22 -22.88
C GLU A 239 3.41 10.24 -21.48
N ILE A 240 3.02 9.25 -20.69
CA ILE A 240 3.60 8.99 -19.37
C ILE A 240 4.11 7.57 -19.28
N LEU A 241 5.34 7.42 -18.79
CA LEU A 241 5.96 6.13 -18.51
C LEU A 241 5.49 5.61 -17.15
N ILE A 242 4.86 4.45 -17.14
CA ILE A 242 4.35 3.80 -15.93
C ILE A 242 5.26 2.64 -15.56
N ARG A 243 5.87 2.72 -14.37
CA ARG A 243 6.74 1.67 -13.83
C ARG A 243 5.89 0.63 -13.11
N GLY A 244 5.70 -0.51 -13.73
CA GLY A 244 4.98 -1.66 -13.18
C GLY A 244 5.85 -2.56 -12.30
N LYS A 245 5.23 -3.58 -11.69
CA LYS A 245 5.98 -4.63 -10.97
C LYS A 245 6.92 -5.38 -11.93
N ARG A 246 8.08 -5.84 -11.42
CA ARG A 246 9.10 -6.61 -12.16
C ARG A 246 9.77 -5.82 -13.28
N GLN A 247 10.01 -4.51 -13.11
CA GLN A 247 10.68 -3.63 -14.07
C GLN A 247 10.01 -3.55 -15.46
N LEU A 248 8.72 -3.86 -15.53
CA LEU A 248 7.95 -3.65 -16.74
C LEU A 248 7.52 -2.18 -16.80
N HIS A 249 7.82 -1.57 -17.94
CA HIS A 249 7.54 -0.19 -18.22
C HIS A 249 6.53 -0.12 -19.37
N ASP A 250 5.42 0.58 -19.15
CA ASP A 250 4.40 0.81 -20.17
C ASP A 250 4.30 2.31 -20.43
N ARG A 251 4.32 2.71 -21.72
CA ARG A 251 3.98 4.08 -22.10
C ARG A 251 2.47 4.19 -22.28
N MET A 252 1.92 5.27 -21.78
CA MET A 252 0.49 5.48 -21.77
C MET A 252 0.17 6.90 -22.25
N PRO A 253 -0.75 7.07 -23.21
CA PRO A 253 -1.17 8.39 -23.65
C PRO A 253 -1.84 9.12 -22.48
N MET A 254 -1.53 10.40 -22.38
CA MET A 254 -2.03 11.28 -21.33
C MET A 254 -3.03 12.27 -21.95
N SER A 255 -4.28 12.28 -21.45
CA SER A 255 -5.24 13.28 -21.94
C SER A 255 -4.81 14.69 -21.54
N ALA A 256 -5.24 15.69 -22.33
CA ALA A 256 -4.95 17.10 -22.06
C ALA A 256 -5.36 17.50 -20.63
N GLU A 257 -6.53 17.06 -20.17
CA GLU A 257 -7.06 17.33 -18.83
C GLU A 257 -6.11 16.85 -17.71
N VAL A 258 -5.53 15.66 -17.86
CA VAL A 258 -4.55 15.12 -16.90
C VAL A 258 -3.23 15.88 -16.98
N GLY A 259 -2.77 16.19 -18.19
CA GLY A 259 -1.56 16.98 -18.41
C GLY A 259 -1.64 18.36 -17.78
N GLU A 260 -2.75 19.07 -17.97
CA GLU A 260 -3.01 20.37 -17.38
C GLU A 260 -3.04 20.31 -15.85
N ALA A 261 -3.67 19.29 -15.26
CA ALA A 261 -3.68 19.09 -13.82
C ALA A 261 -2.27 18.90 -13.24
N ILE A 262 -1.43 18.14 -13.94
CA ILE A 262 -0.03 17.92 -13.54
C ILE A 262 0.77 19.23 -13.65
N VAL A 263 0.62 19.97 -14.77
CA VAL A 263 1.30 21.25 -14.99
C VAL A 263 0.90 22.28 -13.93
N ASP A 264 -0.38 22.37 -13.61
CA ASP A 264 -0.87 23.29 -12.55
C ASP A 264 -0.25 22.95 -11.20
N TYR A 265 -0.16 21.66 -10.85
CA TYR A 265 0.51 21.22 -9.65
C TYR A 265 2.02 21.57 -9.65
N ILE A 266 2.73 21.24 -10.73
CA ILE A 266 4.18 21.50 -10.84
C ILE A 266 4.49 22.97 -10.70
N LYS A 267 3.75 23.83 -11.41
CA LYS A 267 4.01 25.28 -11.44
C LYS A 267 3.64 26.00 -10.15
N ASN A 268 2.55 25.59 -9.52
CA ASN A 268 1.92 26.42 -8.48
C ASN A 268 2.00 25.83 -7.06
N GLU A 269 2.33 24.54 -6.90
CA GLU A 269 2.28 23.91 -5.57
C GLU A 269 3.50 23.04 -5.26
N ARG A 270 4.09 22.37 -6.27
CA ARG A 270 5.22 21.47 -6.06
C ARG A 270 6.45 22.18 -5.57
N ARG A 271 7.11 21.63 -4.53
CA ARG A 271 8.32 22.18 -3.92
C ARG A 271 9.37 21.09 -3.71
N GLY A 272 10.63 21.51 -3.58
CA GLY A 272 11.76 20.65 -3.25
C GLY A 272 12.45 20.02 -4.46
N PRO A 273 13.65 19.47 -4.23
CA PRO A 273 14.53 18.97 -5.29
C PRO A 273 14.27 17.49 -5.68
N ASP A 274 13.40 16.77 -4.95
CA ASP A 274 13.14 15.34 -5.25
C ASP A 274 12.64 15.17 -6.70
N ARG A 275 13.12 14.13 -7.40
CA ARG A 275 12.69 13.86 -8.78
C ARG A 275 11.31 13.23 -8.87
N ALA A 276 10.72 12.74 -7.75
CA ALA A 276 9.34 12.26 -7.75
C ALA A 276 8.37 13.34 -8.20
N LEU A 277 7.42 13.02 -9.05
CA LEU A 277 6.39 13.95 -9.49
C LEU A 277 5.62 14.48 -8.27
N PHE A 278 5.15 13.60 -7.42
CA PHE A 278 4.36 13.95 -6.22
C PHE A 278 5.19 13.86 -4.95
N VAL A 279 5.23 14.97 -4.22
CA VAL A 279 6.00 15.10 -2.99
C VAL A 279 5.15 15.53 -1.80
N SER A 280 5.67 15.34 -0.59
CA SER A 280 5.03 15.82 0.63
C SER A 280 4.93 17.35 0.63
N VAL A 281 3.91 17.91 1.32
CA VAL A 281 3.71 19.37 1.44
C VAL A 281 4.60 19.97 2.50
N LYS A 282 5.08 19.16 3.42
CA LYS A 282 5.96 19.58 4.50
C LYS A 282 7.41 19.26 4.15
N PRO A 283 8.36 20.12 4.54
CA PRO A 283 9.78 19.80 4.43
C PRO A 283 10.06 18.40 5.02
N PRO A 284 10.99 17.68 4.44
CA PRO A 284 11.89 18.03 3.34
C PRO A 284 11.34 17.80 1.92
N PHE A 285 10.04 17.84 1.69
CA PHE A 285 9.37 17.71 0.38
C PHE A 285 9.78 16.49 -0.41
N LYS A 286 9.87 15.33 0.28
CA LYS A 286 10.29 14.06 -0.33
C LYS A 286 9.10 13.30 -0.90
N ARG A 287 9.43 12.33 -1.77
CA ARG A 287 8.48 11.34 -2.29
C ARG A 287 7.75 10.60 -1.16
N PHE A 288 6.57 10.11 -1.47
CA PHE A 288 5.81 9.30 -0.55
C PHE A 288 6.45 7.91 -0.39
N LYS A 289 6.52 7.42 0.85
CA LYS A 289 7.03 6.07 1.15
C LYS A 289 6.12 4.96 0.62
N ASP A 290 4.82 5.25 0.60
CA ASP A 290 3.78 4.31 0.17
C ASP A 290 2.60 5.07 -0.46
N ALA A 291 1.65 4.33 -0.98
CA ALA A 291 0.47 4.89 -1.64
C ALA A 291 -0.72 5.15 -0.68
N GLN A 292 -0.53 5.05 0.63
CA GLN A 292 -1.62 5.28 1.61
C GLN A 292 -2.16 6.71 1.56
N ILE A 293 -1.32 7.67 1.15
CA ILE A 293 -1.75 9.06 0.96
C ILE A 293 -3.00 9.16 0.06
N LEU A 294 -3.07 8.38 -1.00
CA LEU A 294 -4.20 8.38 -1.93
C LEU A 294 -5.51 7.93 -1.27
N ARG A 295 -5.42 7.00 -0.32
CA ARG A 295 -6.59 6.59 0.46
C ARG A 295 -7.08 7.72 1.38
N TRP A 296 -6.15 8.47 1.99
CA TRP A 296 -6.50 9.61 2.82
C TRP A 296 -7.15 10.72 1.98
N ILE A 297 -6.56 11.04 0.82
CA ILE A 297 -7.12 12.02 -0.12
C ILE A 297 -8.54 11.64 -0.53
N LEU A 298 -8.77 10.39 -0.90
CA LEU A 298 -10.10 9.93 -1.31
C LEU A 298 -11.10 9.97 -0.15
N ARG A 299 -10.68 9.64 1.07
CA ARG A 299 -11.54 9.75 2.25
C ARG A 299 -11.95 11.19 2.51
N ASP A 300 -10.97 12.10 2.50
CA ASP A 300 -11.24 13.54 2.67
C ASP A 300 -12.21 14.06 1.60
N ALA A 301 -12.11 13.55 0.36
CA ALA A 301 -13.05 13.89 -0.72
C ALA A 301 -14.47 13.35 -0.45
N TYR A 302 -14.62 12.12 0.06
CA TYR A 302 -15.91 11.58 0.47
C TYR A 302 -16.53 12.43 1.60
N ASP A 303 -15.75 12.75 2.62
CA ASP A 303 -16.19 13.55 3.76
C ASP A 303 -16.65 14.95 3.29
N ALA A 304 -15.91 15.57 2.37
CA ALA A 304 -16.23 16.91 1.85
C ALA A 304 -17.44 16.94 0.90
N THR A 305 -17.70 15.86 0.17
CA THR A 305 -18.83 15.80 -0.79
C THR A 305 -20.12 15.24 -0.20
N GLY A 306 -20.05 14.58 0.96
CA GLY A 306 -21.17 13.84 1.56
C GLY A 306 -21.59 12.61 0.75
N ILE A 307 -20.78 12.17 -0.24
CA ILE A 307 -21.07 10.95 -1.00
C ILE A 307 -20.76 9.74 -0.12
N ASN A 308 -21.73 8.85 0.03
CA ASN A 308 -21.50 7.61 0.76
C ASN A 308 -20.67 6.63 -0.08
N PRO A 309 -19.54 6.10 0.45
CA PRO A 309 -18.77 5.12 -0.26
C PRO A 309 -19.59 3.83 -0.46
N PRO A 310 -19.56 3.21 -1.64
CA PRO A 310 -20.35 2.01 -1.93
C PRO A 310 -19.96 0.79 -1.06
N GLN A 311 -18.90 0.89 -0.29
CA GLN A 311 -18.39 -0.16 0.59
C GLN A 311 -17.77 0.44 1.86
N ALA A 312 -17.77 -0.33 2.94
CA ALA A 312 -17.21 0.11 4.24
C ALA A 312 -15.69 0.41 4.19
N TYR A 313 -14.96 -0.21 3.28
CA TYR A 313 -13.54 0.05 3.07
C TYR A 313 -13.34 1.03 1.92
N ILE A 314 -12.87 2.23 2.23
CA ILE A 314 -12.52 3.25 1.24
C ILE A 314 -11.15 2.91 0.65
N GLY A 315 -11.12 2.53 -0.62
CA GLY A 315 -9.90 2.25 -1.36
C GLY A 315 -9.96 2.88 -2.74
N THR A 316 -8.85 3.43 -3.21
CA THR A 316 -8.76 4.11 -4.51
C THR A 316 -9.01 3.20 -5.72
N HIS A 317 -9.02 1.89 -5.53
CA HIS A 317 -9.42 0.94 -6.57
C HIS A 317 -10.87 1.17 -7.07
N ILE A 318 -11.73 1.81 -6.24
CA ILE A 318 -13.08 2.16 -6.67
C ILE A 318 -13.08 3.07 -7.91
N LEU A 319 -12.19 4.06 -7.97
CA LEU A 319 -12.08 4.95 -9.13
C LEU A 319 -11.69 4.19 -10.41
N ARG A 320 -10.74 3.25 -10.28
CA ARG A 320 -10.32 2.39 -11.38
C ARG A 320 -11.44 1.43 -11.81
N HIS A 321 -12.22 0.89 -10.86
CA HIS A 321 -13.40 0.08 -11.18
C HIS A 321 -14.48 0.92 -11.86
N SER A 322 -14.69 2.16 -11.43
CA SER A 322 -15.64 3.09 -12.06
C SER A 322 -15.24 3.39 -13.50
N LEU A 323 -13.96 3.65 -13.76
CA LEU A 323 -13.45 3.85 -15.13
C LEU A 323 -13.75 2.62 -16.01
N ALA A 324 -13.42 1.42 -15.55
CA ALA A 324 -13.66 0.19 -16.31
C ALA A 324 -15.14 -0.04 -16.58
N THR A 325 -16.00 0.24 -15.61
CA THR A 325 -17.45 0.09 -15.76
C THR A 325 -18.02 1.14 -16.73
N ASP A 326 -17.52 2.37 -16.68
CA ASP A 326 -17.93 3.43 -17.62
C ASP A 326 -17.49 3.10 -19.06
N MET A 327 -16.27 2.59 -19.26
CA MET A 327 -15.80 2.12 -20.57
C MET A 327 -16.69 0.99 -21.11
N LEU A 328 -17.02 0.00 -20.26
CA LEU A 328 -17.90 -1.11 -20.66
C LEU A 328 -19.28 -0.61 -21.08
N ARG A 329 -19.88 0.30 -20.31
CA ARG A 329 -21.19 0.92 -20.63
C ARG A 329 -21.18 1.73 -21.93
N LYS A 330 -20.00 2.26 -22.29
CA LYS A 330 -19.77 2.95 -23.56
C LYS A 330 -19.44 2.01 -24.72
N GLY A 331 -19.52 0.70 -24.50
CA GLY A 331 -19.35 -0.32 -25.52
C GLY A 331 -17.90 -0.80 -25.72
N ALA A 332 -16.96 -0.42 -24.85
CA ALA A 332 -15.62 -0.95 -24.93
C ALA A 332 -15.58 -2.45 -24.60
N SER A 333 -14.82 -3.21 -25.38
CA SER A 333 -14.61 -4.63 -25.15
C SER A 333 -13.80 -4.89 -23.89
N LEU A 334 -13.91 -6.09 -23.32
CA LEU A 334 -13.08 -6.50 -22.18
C LEU A 334 -11.60 -6.49 -22.51
N ALA A 335 -11.21 -6.71 -23.77
CA ALA A 335 -9.81 -6.63 -24.21
C ALA A 335 -9.31 -5.19 -24.11
N GLU A 336 -10.01 -4.23 -24.69
CA GLU A 336 -9.66 -2.79 -24.61
C GLU A 336 -9.62 -2.28 -23.18
N ILE A 337 -10.57 -2.68 -22.32
CA ILE A 337 -10.53 -2.37 -20.89
C ILE A 337 -9.29 -2.99 -20.23
N GLY A 338 -8.95 -4.23 -20.60
CA GLY A 338 -7.75 -4.91 -20.13
C GLY A 338 -6.47 -4.16 -20.48
N ASP A 339 -6.38 -3.66 -21.70
CA ASP A 339 -5.23 -2.91 -22.22
C ASP A 339 -5.09 -1.55 -21.51
N VAL A 340 -6.15 -0.76 -21.43
CA VAL A 340 -6.15 0.53 -20.71
C VAL A 340 -5.77 0.34 -19.24
N LEU A 341 -6.32 -0.68 -18.60
CA LEU A 341 -6.02 -0.97 -17.21
C LEU A 341 -4.71 -1.74 -17.03
N ARG A 342 -4.04 -2.14 -18.08
CA ARG A 342 -2.80 -2.93 -18.06
C ARG A 342 -2.95 -4.19 -17.21
N HIS A 343 -4.02 -4.95 -17.49
CA HIS A 343 -4.26 -6.24 -16.87
C HIS A 343 -3.43 -7.31 -17.56
N ARG A 344 -2.54 -7.98 -16.83
CA ARG A 344 -1.71 -9.07 -17.36
C ARG A 344 -2.46 -10.37 -17.59
N SER A 345 -3.61 -10.51 -16.98
CA SER A 345 -4.45 -11.69 -17.08
C SER A 345 -5.86 -11.27 -17.47
N ALA A 346 -6.36 -11.82 -18.54
CA ALA A 346 -7.75 -11.63 -18.98
C ALA A 346 -8.72 -11.96 -17.83
N MET A 347 -8.40 -12.93 -16.96
CA MET A 347 -9.17 -13.25 -15.77
C MET A 347 -9.37 -12.05 -14.82
N THR A 348 -8.46 -11.07 -14.81
CA THR A 348 -8.62 -9.87 -13.99
C THR A 348 -9.69 -8.94 -14.56
N THR A 349 -9.88 -8.96 -15.88
CA THR A 349 -10.87 -8.11 -16.56
C THR A 349 -12.25 -8.78 -16.58
N THR A 350 -12.33 -10.11 -16.47
CA THR A 350 -13.63 -10.83 -16.46
C THR A 350 -14.53 -10.47 -15.28
N ILE A 351 -13.98 -9.83 -14.22
CA ILE A 351 -14.82 -9.32 -13.13
C ILE A 351 -15.82 -8.26 -13.62
N TYR A 352 -15.51 -7.56 -14.72
CA TYR A 352 -16.39 -6.55 -15.32
C TYR A 352 -17.44 -7.16 -16.25
N ALA A 353 -17.21 -8.38 -16.76
CA ALA A 353 -18.19 -9.07 -17.60
C ALA A 353 -19.56 -9.25 -16.89
N GLN A 354 -19.56 -9.28 -15.56
CA GLN A 354 -20.80 -9.36 -14.77
C GLN A 354 -21.65 -8.08 -14.84
N HIS A 355 -21.10 -6.97 -15.34
CA HIS A 355 -21.83 -5.71 -15.56
C HIS A 355 -22.46 -5.62 -16.96
N ASP A 356 -22.05 -6.46 -17.88
CA ASP A 356 -22.56 -6.49 -19.23
C ASP A 356 -23.85 -7.33 -19.30
N VAL A 357 -24.89 -6.80 -18.65
CA VAL A 357 -26.19 -7.48 -18.57
C VAL A 357 -26.82 -7.63 -19.97
N ASP A 358 -26.56 -6.69 -20.87
CA ASP A 358 -27.15 -6.71 -22.22
C ASP A 358 -26.43 -7.73 -23.10
N ALA A 359 -25.10 -7.83 -23.03
CA ALA A 359 -24.36 -8.92 -23.66
C ALA A 359 -24.73 -10.29 -23.05
N LEU A 360 -24.91 -10.36 -21.74
CA LEU A 360 -25.36 -11.61 -21.09
C LEU A 360 -26.79 -11.98 -21.51
N ARG A 361 -27.69 -11.02 -21.70
CA ARG A 361 -29.03 -11.26 -22.19
C ARG A 361 -29.03 -11.77 -23.62
N SER A 362 -28.15 -11.26 -24.49
CA SER A 362 -28.04 -11.68 -25.88
C SER A 362 -27.64 -13.15 -26.06
N ILE A 363 -26.93 -13.72 -25.10
CA ILE A 363 -26.51 -15.14 -25.10
C ILE A 363 -27.36 -16.01 -24.18
N SER A 364 -28.26 -15.42 -23.39
CA SER A 364 -29.19 -16.16 -22.55
C SER A 364 -30.22 -16.87 -23.42
N ARG A 365 -30.35 -18.19 -23.26
CA ARG A 365 -31.45 -18.92 -23.83
C ARG A 365 -32.76 -18.47 -23.18
N PRO A 366 -33.87 -18.33 -23.95
CA PRO A 366 -35.15 -18.06 -23.34
C PRO A 366 -35.45 -19.17 -22.30
N TRP A 367 -36.05 -18.78 -21.21
CA TRP A 367 -36.47 -19.73 -20.18
C TRP A 367 -37.45 -20.72 -20.81
N PRO A 368 -37.29 -22.05 -20.66
CA PRO A 368 -38.25 -23.00 -21.19
C PRO A 368 -39.62 -22.71 -20.61
N THR A 369 -40.53 -22.32 -21.47
CA THR A 369 -41.92 -22.19 -21.09
C THR A 369 -42.52 -23.59 -20.90
N SER A 370 -43.48 -23.73 -20.02
CA SER A 370 -44.09 -24.99 -19.60
C SER A 370 -44.72 -25.83 -20.72
N GLY A 371 -44.48 -25.49 -22.01
CA GLY A 371 -44.91 -26.22 -23.17
C GLY A 371 -43.83 -27.00 -23.92
N ASP A 372 -42.55 -26.83 -23.58
CA ASP A 372 -41.39 -27.43 -24.30
C ASP A 372 -40.81 -28.71 -23.65
N VAL A 373 -41.49 -29.26 -22.68
CA VAL A 373 -41.14 -30.56 -22.13
C VAL A 373 -41.88 -31.66 -22.91
N ARG A 374 -41.28 -32.13 -23.98
CA ARG A 374 -41.58 -33.42 -24.59
C ARG A 374 -40.40 -34.35 -24.40
#